data_3246936a57b3c919d69ce2e4a381d110
#
_entry.id   3246936a57b3c919d69ce2e4a381d110
#
_cell.length_a   1.000
_cell.length_b   1.000
_cell.length_c   1.000
_cell.angle_alpha   90.00
_cell.angle_beta   90.00
_cell.angle_gamma   90.00
#
_symmetry.space_group_name_H-M   'P 1'
#
loop_
_entity.id
_entity.type
_entity.pdbx_description
1 polymer ?
#
loop_
_entity_poly.entity_id
_entity_poly.type
_entity_poly.pdbx_seq_one_letter_code
_entity_poly.pdbx_strand_id
1 'polypeptide(L)'
;MKKDPTLQQAHDTMRFFRRGGSLRMLLDDDVTQPLNTLYRYAMQLMDVKEFAGAARLFQLLTIYDAWSFDYWFRLGECCQAQKHWGEAIYAYGRAAQIKIDAPQAP
;
A
#
# COMPACT_ATOMS: atom_id res chain seq x y z
N MET A 1 17.17 -13.31 18.60
CA MET A 1 16.97 -12.01 18.05
C MET A 1 15.48 -11.74 17.81
N LYS A 2 15.08 -10.59 18.18
CA LYS A 2 13.68 -10.27 18.14
C LYS A 2 13.29 -9.70 16.79
N LYS A 3 12.24 -10.19 16.24
CA LYS A 3 11.75 -9.69 14.97
C LYS A 3 10.82 -8.52 15.18
N ASP A 4 10.88 -7.61 14.24
CA ASP A 4 9.94 -6.52 14.17
C ASP A 4 8.56 -7.11 13.90
N PRO A 5 7.57 -6.90 14.78
CA PRO A 5 6.23 -7.46 14.55
C PRO A 5 5.63 -7.00 13.22
N THR A 6 5.88 -5.76 12.84
CA THR A 6 5.35 -5.25 11.58
C THR A 6 5.93 -6.00 10.41
N LEU A 7 7.24 -6.25 10.47
CA LEU A 7 7.89 -6.99 9.40
C LEU A 7 7.35 -8.42 9.33
N GLN A 8 7.09 -9.01 10.48
CA GLN A 8 6.55 -10.36 10.52
C GLN A 8 5.16 -10.40 9.89
N GLN A 9 4.35 -9.40 10.18
CA GLN A 9 3.02 -9.33 9.59
C GLN A 9 3.08 -9.19 8.08
N ALA A 10 4.00 -8.38 7.59
CA ALA A 10 4.16 -8.20 6.15
C ALA A 10 4.57 -9.51 5.50
N HIS A 11 5.49 -10.24 6.13
CA HIS A 11 5.94 -11.51 5.62
C HIS A 11 4.80 -12.52 5.57
N ASP A 12 4.00 -12.57 6.61
CA ASP A 12 2.90 -13.51 6.68
C ASP A 12 1.88 -13.20 5.59
N THR A 13 1.59 -11.93 5.37
CA THR A 13 0.64 -11.53 4.35
C THR A 13 1.14 -11.93 2.97
N MET A 14 2.41 -11.66 2.69
CA MET A 14 2.96 -11.99 1.40
C MET A 14 2.99 -13.50 1.16
N ARG A 15 3.30 -14.24 2.20
CA ARG A 15 3.33 -15.68 2.09
C ARG A 15 1.94 -16.24 1.79
N PHE A 16 0.95 -15.68 2.44
CA PHE A 16 -0.42 -16.10 2.24
C PHE A 16 -0.84 -15.92 0.79
N PHE A 17 -0.58 -14.76 0.24
CA PHE A 17 -0.93 -14.48 -1.14
C PHE A 17 -0.09 -15.31 -2.11
N ARG A 18 1.16 -15.55 -1.75
CA ARG A 18 2.05 -16.30 -2.63
C ARG A 18 1.56 -17.72 -2.82
N ARG A 19 0.93 -18.28 -1.80
CA ARG A 19 0.41 -19.63 -1.91
C ARG A 19 -0.78 -19.72 -2.83
N GLY A 20 -1.39 -18.60 -3.11
CA GLY A 20 -2.47 -18.57 -4.08
C GLY A 20 -3.83 -18.93 -3.57
N GLY A 21 -3.94 -19.39 -2.34
CA GLY A 21 -5.22 -19.78 -1.81
C GLY A 21 -6.17 -18.61 -1.69
N SER A 22 -5.73 -17.63 -0.93
CA SER A 22 -6.53 -16.44 -0.74
C SER A 22 -6.70 -15.67 -2.04
N LEU A 23 -5.63 -15.57 -2.79
CA LEU A 23 -5.67 -14.84 -4.04
C LEU A 23 -6.66 -15.48 -5.01
N ARG A 24 -6.67 -16.80 -5.04
CA ARG A 24 -7.60 -17.50 -5.91
C ARG A 24 -9.03 -17.21 -5.53
N MET A 25 -9.32 -17.19 -4.24
CA MET A 25 -10.66 -16.88 -3.79
C MET A 25 -11.07 -15.46 -4.19
N LEU A 26 -10.14 -14.53 -4.10
CA LEU A 26 -10.43 -13.16 -4.47
C LEU A 26 -10.70 -13.04 -5.96
N LEU A 27 -9.95 -13.76 -6.76
CA LEU A 27 -10.13 -13.70 -8.20
C LEU A 27 -11.46 -14.29 -8.63
N ASP A 28 -11.99 -15.23 -7.87
CA ASP A 28 -13.27 -15.80 -8.19
C ASP A 28 -14.38 -14.75 -8.15
N ASP A 29 -14.22 -13.76 -7.29
CA ASP A 29 -15.25 -12.73 -7.15
C ASP A 29 -15.08 -11.62 -8.15
N ASP A 30 -13.86 -11.09 -8.25
CA ASP A 30 -13.62 -9.91 -9.07
C ASP A 30 -12.13 -9.73 -9.22
N VAL A 31 -11.69 -9.44 -10.44
CA VAL A 31 -10.27 -9.24 -10.67
C VAL A 31 -9.72 -8.04 -9.92
N THR A 32 -10.57 -7.09 -9.53
CA THR A 32 -10.14 -5.93 -8.78
C THR A 32 -10.10 -6.19 -7.28
N GLN A 33 -10.67 -7.29 -6.83
CA GLN A 33 -10.73 -7.60 -5.40
C GLN A 33 -9.37 -7.66 -4.73
N PRO A 34 -8.34 -8.26 -5.34
CA PRO A 34 -7.04 -8.32 -4.67
C PRO A 34 -6.51 -6.96 -4.28
N LEU A 35 -6.63 -5.98 -5.17
CA LEU A 35 -6.14 -4.64 -4.87
C LEU A 35 -6.97 -3.97 -3.79
N ASN A 36 -8.29 -4.14 -3.86
CA ASN A 36 -9.16 -3.58 -2.82
C ASN A 36 -8.87 -4.19 -1.48
N THR A 37 -8.63 -5.48 -1.44
CA THR A 37 -8.34 -6.16 -0.19
C THR A 37 -7.02 -5.68 0.40
N LEU A 38 -6.00 -5.53 -0.45
CA LEU A 38 -4.73 -5.02 0.01
C LEU A 38 -4.86 -3.59 0.54
N TYR A 39 -5.63 -2.78 -0.15
CA TYR A 39 -5.84 -1.42 0.26
C TYR A 39 -6.51 -1.37 1.64
N ARG A 40 -7.55 -2.15 1.81
CA ARG A 40 -8.25 -2.17 3.10
C ARG A 40 -7.34 -2.64 4.22
N TYR A 41 -6.55 -3.66 3.95
CA TYR A 41 -5.63 -4.15 4.95
C TYR A 41 -4.61 -3.09 5.32
N ALA A 42 -4.10 -2.39 4.31
CA ALA A 42 -3.16 -1.31 4.57
C ALA A 42 -3.80 -0.22 5.42
N MET A 43 -5.05 0.12 5.13
CA MET A 43 -5.75 1.12 5.92
C MET A 43 -5.94 0.66 7.35
N GLN A 44 -6.22 -0.62 7.55
CA GLN A 44 -6.35 -1.15 8.90
C GLN A 44 -5.03 -1.05 9.65
N LEU A 45 -3.92 -1.31 8.96
CA LEU A 45 -2.62 -1.16 9.59
C LEU A 45 -2.36 0.29 9.98
N MET A 46 -2.78 1.23 9.16
CA MET A 46 -2.66 2.64 9.53
C MET A 46 -3.49 2.95 10.76
N ASP A 47 -4.68 2.39 10.84
CA ASP A 47 -5.55 2.65 11.99
C ASP A 47 -4.92 2.21 13.30
N VAL A 48 -4.18 1.11 13.28
CA VAL A 48 -3.51 0.63 14.47
C VAL A 48 -2.07 1.14 14.55
N LYS A 49 -1.74 2.09 13.71
CA LYS A 49 -0.44 2.77 13.72
C LYS A 49 0.71 1.85 13.36
N GLU A 50 0.44 0.83 12.57
CA GLU A 50 1.48 -0.04 12.03
C GLU A 50 1.93 0.53 10.69
N PHE A 51 2.57 1.69 10.76
CA PHE A 51 2.86 2.43 9.54
C PHE A 51 3.90 1.76 8.66
N ALA A 52 4.84 1.03 9.25
CA ALA A 52 5.84 0.34 8.44
C ALA A 52 5.19 -0.72 7.57
N GLY A 53 4.26 -1.48 8.14
CA GLY A 53 3.55 -2.49 7.38
C GLY A 53 2.64 -1.89 6.33
N ALA A 54 1.95 -0.81 6.72
CA ALA A 54 1.06 -0.14 5.78
C ALA A 54 1.86 0.42 4.60
N ALA A 55 3.02 0.99 4.87
CA ALA A 55 3.85 1.55 3.81
C ALA A 55 4.25 0.48 2.81
N ARG A 56 4.59 -0.70 3.29
CA ARG A 56 4.97 -1.78 2.38
C ARG A 56 3.82 -2.16 1.46
N LEU A 57 2.62 -2.21 1.99
CA LEU A 57 1.46 -2.54 1.17
C LEU A 57 1.15 -1.44 0.18
N PHE A 58 1.27 -0.18 0.60
CA PHE A 58 1.04 0.91 -0.34
C PHE A 58 2.11 0.95 -1.41
N GLN A 59 3.36 0.61 -1.08
CA GLN A 59 4.38 0.49 -2.11
C GLN A 59 4.00 -0.55 -3.14
N LEU A 60 3.52 -1.68 -2.67
CA LEU A 60 3.07 -2.73 -3.57
C LEU A 60 1.92 -2.24 -4.44
N LEU A 61 0.99 -1.54 -3.84
CA LEU A 61 -0.15 -1.01 -4.59
C LEU A 61 0.29 -0.03 -5.66
N THR A 62 1.30 0.80 -5.38
CA THR A 62 1.79 1.73 -6.40
C THR A 62 2.47 1.00 -7.55
N ILE A 63 2.95 -0.20 -7.33
CA ILE A 63 3.52 -1.00 -8.42
C ILE A 63 2.41 -1.46 -9.34
N TYR A 64 1.28 -1.86 -8.78
CA TYR A 64 0.15 -2.30 -9.59
C TYR A 64 -0.55 -1.15 -10.28
N ASP A 65 -0.63 0.00 -9.62
CA ASP A 65 -1.29 1.16 -10.19
C ASP A 65 -0.51 2.40 -9.81
N ALA A 66 0.46 2.73 -10.63
CA ALA A 66 1.34 3.86 -10.36
C ALA A 66 0.63 5.21 -10.54
N TRP A 67 -0.57 5.21 -11.08
CA TRP A 67 -1.30 6.45 -11.32
C TRP A 67 -2.38 6.71 -10.30
N SER A 68 -2.42 5.97 -9.23
CA SER A 68 -3.40 6.18 -8.17
C SER A 68 -2.90 7.25 -7.21
N PHE A 69 -3.54 8.40 -7.21
CA PHE A 69 -3.20 9.46 -6.28
C PHE A 69 -3.28 8.95 -4.84
N ASP A 70 -4.33 8.20 -4.55
CA ASP A 70 -4.59 7.76 -3.18
C ASP A 70 -3.47 6.86 -2.66
N TYR A 71 -2.99 5.94 -3.50
CA TYR A 71 -1.92 5.04 -3.07
C TYR A 71 -0.66 5.82 -2.71
N TRP A 72 -0.27 6.77 -3.57
CA TRP A 72 0.92 7.56 -3.32
C TRP A 72 0.73 8.46 -2.11
N PHE A 73 -0.45 9.03 -1.98
CA PHE A 73 -0.72 9.92 -0.86
C PHE A 73 -0.65 9.16 0.46
N ARG A 74 -1.28 7.98 0.52
CA ARG A 74 -1.25 7.18 1.73
C ARG A 74 0.15 6.70 2.05
N LEU A 75 0.91 6.36 1.02
CA LEU A 75 2.31 5.98 1.22
C LEU A 75 3.07 7.13 1.85
N GLY A 76 2.83 8.35 1.36
CA GLY A 76 3.48 9.51 1.96
C GLY A 76 3.11 9.69 3.40
N GLU A 77 1.85 9.48 3.73
CA GLU A 77 1.42 9.59 5.12
C GLU A 77 2.13 8.58 6.01
N CYS A 78 2.26 7.35 5.53
CA CYS A 78 2.96 6.33 6.30
C CYS A 78 4.42 6.66 6.50
N CYS A 79 5.06 7.16 5.46
CA CYS A 79 6.47 7.54 5.56
C CYS A 79 6.64 8.72 6.51
N GLN A 80 5.74 9.67 6.44
CA GLN A 80 5.79 10.82 7.32
C GLN A 80 5.63 10.40 8.78
N ALA A 81 4.72 9.48 9.02
CA ALA A 81 4.50 9.00 10.38
C ALA A 81 5.73 8.30 10.93
N GLN A 82 6.52 7.69 10.07
CA GLN A 82 7.75 7.04 10.46
C GLN A 82 8.94 7.99 10.47
N LYS A 83 8.69 9.24 10.10
CA LYS A 83 9.73 10.27 10.02
C LYS A 83 10.74 9.97 8.92
N HIS A 84 10.32 9.25 7.92
CA HIS A 84 11.12 9.01 6.72
C HIS A 84 10.83 10.15 5.74
N TRP A 85 11.41 11.31 6.05
CA TRP A 85 11.02 12.54 5.36
C TRP A 85 11.29 12.52 3.86
N GLY A 86 12.43 11.98 3.48
CA GLY A 86 12.76 11.92 2.06
C GLY A 86 11.79 11.08 1.27
N GLU A 87 11.42 9.95 1.81
CA GLU A 87 10.47 9.08 1.14
C GLU A 87 9.07 9.68 1.13
N ALA A 88 8.72 10.37 2.21
CA ALA A 88 7.44 11.04 2.27
C ALA A 88 7.34 12.12 1.21
N ILE A 89 8.40 12.90 1.07
CA ILE A 89 8.42 13.96 0.06
C ILE A 89 8.29 13.36 -1.33
N TYR A 90 8.98 12.26 -1.58
CA TYR A 90 8.89 11.61 -2.88
C TYR A 90 7.46 11.13 -3.16
N ALA A 91 6.85 10.47 -2.18
CA ALA A 91 5.52 9.92 -2.38
C ALA A 91 4.49 11.03 -2.55
N TYR A 92 4.57 12.07 -1.72
CA TYR A 92 3.67 13.21 -1.87
C TYR A 92 3.89 13.91 -3.20
N GLY A 93 5.14 13.99 -3.64
CA GLY A 93 5.43 14.59 -4.93
C GLY A 93 4.81 13.83 -6.07
N ARG A 94 4.87 12.50 -6.01
CA ARG A 94 4.22 11.69 -7.02
C ARG A 94 2.71 11.87 -7.00
N ALA A 95 2.13 11.92 -5.81
CA ALA A 95 0.70 12.14 -5.70
C ALA A 95 0.30 13.48 -6.28
N ALA A 96 1.07 14.51 -5.98
CA ALA A 96 0.77 15.84 -6.51
C ALA A 96 0.87 15.85 -8.03
N GLN A 97 1.85 15.18 -8.57
CA GLN A 97 2.00 15.10 -10.02
C GLN A 97 0.80 14.44 -10.67
N ILE A 98 0.34 13.36 -10.08
CA ILE A 98 -0.83 12.66 -10.61
C ILE A 98 -2.05 13.57 -10.55
N LYS A 99 -2.19 14.31 -9.46
CA LYS A 99 -3.31 15.20 -9.30
C LYS A 99 -3.31 16.30 -10.37
N ILE A 100 -2.13 16.79 -10.71
CA ILE A 100 -2.01 17.80 -11.73
C ILE A 100 -2.36 17.24 -13.09
N ASP A 101 -1.91 16.03 -13.39
CA ASP A 101 -2.11 15.42 -14.69
C ASP A 101 -3.50 14.81 -14.87
N ALA A 102 -4.04 14.27 -13.78
CA ALA A 102 -5.29 13.52 -13.85
C ALA A 102 -6.46 14.30 -14.43
N PRO A 103 -6.65 15.57 -14.07
CA PRO A 103 -7.79 16.31 -14.60
C PRO A 103 -7.77 16.43 -16.11
N GLN A 104 -6.63 16.24 -16.70
CA GLN A 104 -6.52 16.36 -18.15
C GLN A 104 -6.72 15.04 -18.82
N ALA A 105 -6.71 13.99 -18.06
CA ALA A 105 -7.05 12.68 -18.57
C ALA A 105 -8.55 12.58 -18.48
N PRO A 106 -9.22 12.51 -19.55
CA PRO A 106 -10.68 12.50 -19.60
C PRO A 106 -11.28 11.30 -18.93
#